data_3a112f08916b2dc13b66736e342ce1ca
#
_entry.id   3a112f08916b2dc13b66736e342ce1ca
#
_cell.length_a   1.000
_cell.length_b   1.000
_cell.length_c   1.000
_cell.angle_alpha   90.00
_cell.angle_beta   90.00
_cell.angle_gamma   90.00
#
_symmetry.space_group_name_H-M   'P 1'
#
loop_
_entity.id
_entity.type
_entity.pdbx_description
1 polymer ?
#
loop_
_entity_poly.entity_id
_entity_poly.type
_entity_poly.pdbx_seq_one_letter_code
_entity_poly.pdbx_strand_id
1 'polypeptide(L)'
;MTRQLTGRSYRFHLGDLKVRFTFDSPTQGSFVVIQGAGLAPDGHAETVALDLREIRAGVFLNSWTEASGATVTHVEDFENGTVYSNVTVDGKLYNLVGTIEEA
;
A
#
# COMPACT_ATOMS: atom_id res chain seq x y z
N MET A 1 2.44 0.81 22.25
CA MET A 1 1.12 1.33 21.87
C MET A 1 0.90 1.13 20.36
N THR A 2 -0.20 0.52 20.01
CA THR A 2 -0.52 0.21 18.62
C THR A 2 -1.01 1.47 17.89
N ARG A 3 -0.47 1.70 16.69
CA ARG A 3 -0.97 2.78 15.84
C ARG A 3 -2.33 2.41 15.25
N GLN A 4 -3.27 3.32 15.31
CA GLN A 4 -4.60 3.12 14.75
C GLN A 4 -4.60 3.59 13.29
N LEU A 5 -4.81 2.66 12.37
CA LEU A 5 -4.88 2.94 10.93
C LEU A 5 -6.30 2.99 10.40
N THR A 6 -7.23 2.26 11.02
CA THR A 6 -8.61 2.17 10.54
C THR A 6 -9.26 3.54 10.41
N GLY A 7 -9.86 3.79 9.24
CA GLY A 7 -10.48 5.07 8.91
C GLY A 7 -9.53 6.12 8.38
N ARG A 8 -8.24 5.83 8.31
CA ARG A 8 -7.23 6.78 7.83
C ARG A 8 -6.83 6.50 6.40
N SER A 9 -6.48 7.56 5.68
CA SER A 9 -6.00 7.49 4.30
C SER A 9 -4.60 8.07 4.19
N TYR A 10 -3.80 7.47 3.35
CA TYR A 10 -2.42 7.88 3.11
C TYR A 10 -2.14 7.90 1.61
N ARG A 11 -1.20 8.74 1.21
CA ARG A 11 -0.61 8.67 -0.13
C ARG A 11 0.72 7.97 -0.04
N PHE A 12 0.89 6.92 -0.83
CA PHE A 12 2.16 6.24 -1.01
C PHE A 12 2.81 6.77 -2.28
N HIS A 13 3.96 7.39 -2.13
CA HIS A 13 4.74 7.92 -3.24
C HIS A 13 5.91 6.96 -3.49
N LEU A 14 5.77 6.10 -4.50
CA LEU A 14 6.73 5.04 -4.83
C LEU A 14 7.41 5.39 -6.16
N GLY A 15 8.22 6.45 -6.14
CA GLY A 15 8.76 7.02 -7.38
C GLY A 15 7.62 7.61 -8.21
N ASP A 16 7.48 7.15 -9.44
CA ASP A 16 6.39 7.61 -10.32
C ASP A 16 5.05 6.95 -10.03
N LEU A 17 5.04 5.83 -9.29
CA LEU A 17 3.80 5.19 -8.84
C LEU A 17 3.28 5.91 -7.61
N LYS A 18 2.06 6.43 -7.69
CA LYS A 18 1.42 7.15 -6.59
C LYS A 18 0.03 6.57 -6.35
N VAL A 19 -0.25 6.22 -5.09
CA VAL A 19 -1.48 5.55 -4.71
C VAL A 19 -2.04 6.19 -3.45
N ARG A 20 -3.34 6.48 -3.45
CA ARG A 20 -4.06 6.85 -2.24
C ARG A 20 -4.68 5.59 -1.65
N PHE A 21 -4.32 5.27 -0.42
CA PHE A 21 -4.75 4.05 0.26
C PHE A 21 -5.53 4.40 1.52
N THR A 22 -6.70 3.77 1.68
CA THR A 22 -7.55 3.92 2.86
C THR A 22 -7.62 2.59 3.60
N PHE A 23 -7.37 2.61 4.90
CA PHE A 23 -7.55 1.45 5.76
C PHE A 23 -9.00 1.43 6.23
N ASP A 24 -9.84 0.60 5.61
CA ASP A 24 -11.27 0.53 5.92
C ASP A 24 -11.56 -0.17 7.23
N SER A 25 -10.76 -1.20 7.53
CA SER A 25 -10.86 -2.02 8.73
C SER A 25 -9.50 -2.69 8.98
N PRO A 26 -9.34 -3.46 10.07
CA PRO A 26 -8.09 -4.22 10.28
C PRO A 26 -7.79 -5.25 9.19
N THR A 27 -8.79 -5.62 8.37
CA THR A 27 -8.64 -6.68 7.36
C THR A 27 -9.02 -6.24 5.95
N GLN A 28 -9.32 -4.95 5.74
CA GLN A 28 -9.76 -4.47 4.43
C GLN A 28 -9.16 -3.09 4.15
N GLY A 29 -8.69 -2.91 2.92
CA GLY A 29 -8.23 -1.63 2.41
C GLY A 29 -8.83 -1.32 1.06
N SER A 30 -8.85 -0.03 0.72
CA SER A 30 -9.28 0.45 -0.59
C SER A 30 -8.24 1.41 -1.12
N PHE A 31 -7.95 1.35 -2.43
CA PHE A 31 -6.98 2.25 -3.02
C PHE A 31 -7.44 2.82 -4.34
N VAL A 32 -6.88 3.98 -4.66
CA VAL A 32 -7.04 4.61 -5.96
C VAL A 32 -5.64 4.92 -6.49
N VAL A 33 -5.36 4.50 -7.71
CA VAL A 33 -4.10 4.80 -8.38
C VAL A 33 -4.16 6.25 -8.86
N ILE A 34 -3.31 7.11 -8.30
CA ILE A 34 -3.20 8.51 -8.71
C ILE A 34 -2.36 8.58 -9.99
N GLN A 35 -1.24 7.87 -10.01
CA GLN A 35 -0.34 7.79 -11.16
C GLN A 35 0.23 6.39 -11.23
N GLY A 36 -0.03 5.68 -12.32
CA GLY A 36 0.21 4.24 -12.42
C GLY A 36 1.61 3.82 -12.82
N ALA A 37 2.37 4.70 -13.44
CA ALA A 37 3.77 4.46 -13.85
C ALA A 37 3.95 3.17 -14.69
N GLY A 38 2.94 2.80 -15.47
CA GLY A 38 2.96 1.58 -16.29
C GLY A 38 2.60 0.30 -15.54
N LEU A 39 2.36 0.36 -14.23
CA LEU A 39 1.98 -0.81 -13.42
C LEU A 39 0.47 -0.96 -13.27
N ALA A 40 -0.27 0.13 -13.35
CA ALA A 40 -1.74 0.15 -13.27
C ALA A 40 -2.26 1.39 -13.95
N PRO A 41 -3.51 1.38 -14.44
CA PRO A 41 -4.12 2.57 -15.03
C PRO A 41 -4.34 3.67 -13.98
N ASP A 42 -4.12 4.92 -14.38
CA ASP A 42 -4.49 6.07 -13.56
C ASP A 42 -6.00 6.02 -13.26
N GLY A 43 -6.36 6.26 -12.01
CA GLY A 43 -7.76 6.23 -11.58
C GLY A 43 -8.30 4.84 -11.24
N HIS A 44 -7.52 3.78 -11.47
CA HIS A 44 -7.94 2.44 -11.07
C HIS A 44 -8.17 2.38 -9.57
N ALA A 45 -9.31 1.85 -9.17
CA ALA A 45 -9.70 1.73 -7.77
C ALA A 45 -10.08 0.30 -7.44
N GLU A 46 -9.73 -0.14 -6.24
CA GLU A 46 -10.01 -1.50 -5.83
C GLU A 46 -10.13 -1.58 -4.31
N THR A 47 -10.96 -2.51 -3.83
CA THR A 47 -11.05 -2.88 -2.42
C THR A 47 -10.44 -4.27 -2.27
N VAL A 48 -9.54 -4.42 -1.31
CA VAL A 48 -8.75 -5.65 -1.16
C VAL A 48 -8.78 -6.15 0.29
N ALA A 49 -8.67 -7.47 0.43
CA ALA A 49 -8.48 -8.09 1.73
C ALA A 49 -7.01 -7.94 2.13
N LEU A 50 -6.77 -7.49 3.36
CA LEU A 50 -5.43 -7.23 3.87
C LEU A 50 -4.98 -8.32 4.85
N ASP A 51 -3.71 -8.69 4.76
CA ASP A 51 -2.97 -9.28 5.86
C ASP A 51 -2.10 -8.15 6.42
N LEU A 52 -2.54 -7.57 7.53
CA LEU A 52 -1.92 -6.40 8.13
C LEU A 52 -1.40 -6.75 9.52
N ARG A 53 -0.09 -6.64 9.71
CA ARG A 53 0.57 -7.02 10.97
C ARG A 53 1.49 -5.89 11.43
N GLU A 54 1.32 -5.46 12.66
CA GLU A 54 2.24 -4.52 13.27
C GLU A 54 3.46 -5.30 13.77
N ILE A 55 4.62 -5.09 13.15
CA ILE A 55 5.85 -5.83 13.48
C ILE A 55 6.65 -5.14 14.59
N ARG A 56 6.47 -3.85 14.75
CA ARG A 56 6.88 -3.07 15.93
C ARG A 56 6.07 -1.77 15.92
N ALA A 57 6.14 -0.98 16.99
CA ALA A 57 5.34 0.23 17.10
C ALA A 57 5.48 1.13 15.87
N GLY A 58 4.37 1.37 15.16
CA GLY A 58 4.31 2.24 13.99
C GLY A 58 4.85 1.65 12.70
N VAL A 59 5.27 0.37 12.68
CA VAL A 59 5.78 -0.29 11.48
C VAL A 59 4.94 -1.53 11.18
N PHE A 60 4.39 -1.59 9.97
CA PHE A 60 3.45 -2.64 9.56
C PHE A 60 3.96 -3.42 8.36
N LEU A 61 3.71 -4.73 8.38
CA LEU A 61 3.78 -5.59 7.21
C LEU A 61 2.35 -5.71 6.67
N ASN A 62 2.14 -5.30 5.43
CA ASN A 62 0.82 -5.26 4.80
C ASN A 62 0.88 -5.92 3.44
N SER A 63 0.01 -6.89 3.18
CA SER A 63 0.00 -7.58 1.89
C SER A 63 -1.41 -7.87 1.42
N TRP A 64 -1.57 -7.90 0.10
CA TRP A 64 -2.85 -8.22 -0.53
C TRP A 64 -2.64 -8.74 -1.95
N THR A 65 -3.70 -9.37 -2.49
CA THR A 65 -3.78 -9.78 -3.88
C THR A 65 -4.86 -8.96 -4.57
N GLU A 66 -4.56 -8.44 -5.75
CA GLU A 66 -5.48 -7.66 -6.54
C GLU A 66 -6.30 -8.54 -7.48
N ALA A 67 -7.41 -8.01 -7.99
CA ALA A 67 -8.30 -8.75 -8.89
C ALA A 67 -7.59 -9.25 -10.15
N SER A 68 -6.56 -8.53 -10.61
CA SER A 68 -5.73 -8.92 -11.75
C SER A 68 -4.82 -10.11 -11.47
N GLY A 69 -4.67 -10.50 -10.21
CA GLY A 69 -3.69 -11.49 -9.77
C GLY A 69 -2.37 -10.88 -9.32
N ALA A 70 -2.19 -9.57 -9.46
CA ALA A 70 -1.02 -8.89 -8.93
C ALA A 70 -0.98 -9.03 -7.40
N THR A 71 0.21 -9.16 -6.84
CA THR A 71 0.40 -9.23 -5.39
C THR A 71 1.26 -8.07 -4.92
N VAL A 72 0.93 -7.56 -3.75
CA VAL A 72 1.65 -6.42 -3.15
C VAL A 72 2.00 -6.76 -1.72
N THR A 73 3.24 -6.51 -1.35
CA THR A 73 3.70 -6.60 0.04
C THR A 73 4.43 -5.31 0.39
N HIS A 74 3.95 -4.66 1.43
CA HIS A 74 4.52 -3.41 1.95
C HIS A 74 5.16 -3.63 3.32
N VAL A 75 6.27 -2.96 3.56
CA VAL A 75 6.68 -2.59 4.92
C VAL A 75 6.44 -1.08 5.03
N GLU A 76 5.52 -0.71 5.89
CA GLU A 76 5.06 0.67 6.06
C GLU A 76 5.56 1.20 7.39
N ASP A 77 6.55 2.08 7.33
CA ASP A 77 7.14 2.71 8.51
C ASP A 77 6.53 4.10 8.71
N PHE A 78 5.48 4.16 9.53
CA PHE A 78 4.78 5.42 9.81
C PHE A 78 5.58 6.33 10.75
N GLU A 79 6.56 5.77 11.46
CA GLU A 79 7.45 6.56 12.33
C GLU A 79 8.34 7.47 11.49
N ASN A 80 8.90 6.92 10.41
CA ASN A 80 9.83 7.64 9.54
C ASN A 80 9.18 8.10 8.24
N GLY A 81 7.94 7.72 7.98
CA GLY A 81 7.24 8.09 6.74
C GLY A 81 7.78 7.40 5.50
N THR A 82 8.31 6.17 5.66
CA THR A 82 8.91 5.41 4.56
C THR A 82 8.10 4.16 4.28
N VAL A 83 7.98 3.79 3.00
CA VAL A 83 7.32 2.55 2.58
C VAL A 83 8.23 1.79 1.62
N TYR A 84 8.36 0.48 1.87
CA TYR A 84 9.01 -0.46 0.97
C TYR A 84 7.90 -1.31 0.36
N SER A 85 7.88 -1.42 -0.96
CA SER A 85 6.81 -2.10 -1.68
C SER A 85 7.39 -3.14 -2.63
N ASN A 86 6.96 -4.38 -2.49
CA ASN A 86 7.23 -5.43 -3.45
C ASN A 86 5.94 -5.72 -4.19
N VAL A 87 5.94 -5.49 -5.51
CA VAL A 87 4.78 -5.67 -6.36
C VAL A 87 5.14 -6.71 -7.42
N THR A 88 4.33 -7.75 -7.55
CA THR A 88 4.47 -8.73 -8.62
C THR A 88 3.30 -8.57 -9.59
N VAL A 89 3.61 -8.23 -10.83
CA VAL A 89 2.65 -8.04 -11.91
C VAL A 89 3.08 -8.90 -13.09
N ASP A 90 2.17 -9.73 -13.58
CA ASP A 90 2.44 -10.63 -14.73
C ASP A 90 3.71 -11.45 -14.55
N GLY A 91 3.93 -11.95 -13.32
CA GLY A 91 5.08 -12.78 -12.99
C GLY A 91 6.39 -12.01 -12.79
N LYS A 92 6.37 -10.68 -12.86
CA LYS A 92 7.57 -9.86 -12.69
C LYS A 92 7.53 -9.12 -11.35
N LEU A 93 8.60 -9.22 -10.57
CA LEU A 93 8.75 -8.55 -9.28
C LEU A 93 9.35 -7.16 -9.46
N TYR A 94 8.68 -6.18 -8.87
CA TYR A 94 9.16 -4.79 -8.77
C TYR A 94 9.41 -4.47 -7.31
N ASN A 95 10.62 -4.01 -7.01
CA ASN A 95 10.99 -3.55 -5.68
C ASN A 95 10.99 -2.02 -5.69
N LEU A 96 10.09 -1.43 -4.93
CA LEU A 96 9.91 0.02 -4.89
C LEU A 96 10.12 0.53 -3.47
N VAL A 97 10.59 1.75 -3.35
CA VAL A 97 10.73 2.43 -2.06
C VAL A 97 10.26 3.86 -2.22
N GLY A 98 9.64 4.37 -1.19
CA GLY A 98 9.17 5.75 -1.24
C GLY A 98 8.71 6.26 0.11
N THR A 99 7.77 7.21 0.08
CA THR A 99 7.32 7.92 1.25
C THR A 99 5.83 7.73 1.50
N ILE A 100 5.45 7.87 2.77
CA ILE A 100 4.06 7.86 3.22
C ILE A 100 3.70 9.29 3.62
N GLU A 101 2.58 9.77 3.10
CA GLU A 101 2.06 11.08 3.44
C GLU A 101 0.60 10.94 3.84
N GLU A 102 0.18 11.61 4.90
CA GLU A 102 -1.22 11.61 5.28
C GLU A 102 -2.06 12.31 4.21
N ALA A 103 -3.15 11.66 3.81
CA ALA A 103 -4.00 12.19 2.76
C ALA A 103 -5.12 13.07 3.31
#